data_a0b402b599d25ceb5a22fd21fea1d776
#
_entry.id   a0b402b599d25ceb5a22fd21fea1d776
#
_cell.length_a   1.000
_cell.length_b   1.000
_cell.length_c   1.000
_cell.angle_alpha   90.00
_cell.angle_beta   90.00
_cell.angle_gamma   90.00
#
_symmetry.space_group_name_H-M   'P 1'
#
loop_
_entity.id
_entity.type
_entity.pdbx_description
1 polymer ?
#
loop_
_entity_poly.entity_id
_entity_poly.type
_entity_poly.pdbx_seq_one_letter_code
_entity_poly.pdbx_strand_id
1 'polypeptide(L)'
;MVSMVIVHPKKDAVDDIVNLVNDSRKDGVPGLEVYNIINSNDEELIFINFWESIDAFVEYINSHHNMIELIEHLCVRIDEENVSKAYSGPLLYQSN
;
A
#
# COMPACT_ATOMS: atom_id res chain seq x y z
N MET A 1 -11.94 4.63 -7.58
CA MET A 1 -11.77 3.96 -6.28
C MET A 1 -10.38 4.21 -5.74
N VAL A 2 -10.26 4.54 -4.47
CA VAL A 2 -8.97 4.80 -3.83
C VAL A 2 -8.81 3.89 -2.61
N SER A 3 -7.60 3.38 -2.41
CA SER A 3 -7.25 2.67 -1.19
C SER A 3 -6.01 3.30 -0.56
N MET A 4 -5.95 3.23 0.76
CA MET A 4 -4.83 3.76 1.52
C MET A 4 -4.38 2.71 2.54
N VAL A 5 -3.07 2.49 2.62
CA VAL A 5 -2.48 1.56 3.57
C VAL A 5 -1.40 2.29 4.35
N ILE A 6 -1.43 2.15 5.66
CA ILE A 6 -0.44 2.74 6.56
C ILE A 6 0.31 1.61 7.25
N VAL A 7 1.65 1.66 7.20
CA VAL A 7 2.51 0.72 7.91
C VAL A 7 3.53 1.48 8.76
N HIS A 8 4.02 0.84 9.81
CA HIS A 8 5.08 1.38 10.65
C HIS A 8 6.36 0.60 10.38
N PRO A 9 7.32 1.16 9.65
CA PRO A 9 8.56 0.45 9.32
C PRO A 9 9.37 0.11 10.56
N LYS A 10 10.05 -1.02 10.53
CA LYS A 10 11.14 -1.29 11.46
C LYS A 10 12.26 -0.29 11.22
N LYS A 11 13.15 -0.11 12.20
CA LYS A 11 14.27 0.81 12.08
C LYS A 11 15.08 0.50 10.82
N ASP A 12 15.38 1.56 10.05
CA ASP A 12 16.17 1.50 8.82
C ASP A 12 15.56 0.64 7.71
N ALA A 13 14.25 0.33 7.78
CA ALA A 13 13.58 -0.51 6.78
C ALA A 13 12.85 0.27 5.68
N VAL A 14 12.79 1.59 5.77
CA VAL A 14 11.99 2.41 4.82
C VAL A 14 12.40 2.15 3.37
N ASP A 15 13.70 2.23 3.06
CA ASP A 15 14.19 2.05 1.69
C ASP A 15 13.92 0.64 1.17
N ASP A 16 14.08 -0.37 2.02
CA ASP A 16 13.82 -1.75 1.64
C ASP A 16 12.35 -1.95 1.31
N ILE A 17 11.45 -1.38 2.11
CA ILE A 17 10.01 -1.47 1.87
C ILE A 17 9.64 -0.79 0.54
N VAL A 18 10.12 0.44 0.32
CA VAL A 18 9.83 1.18 -0.90
C VAL A 18 10.34 0.43 -2.13
N ASN A 19 11.56 -0.10 -2.05
CA ASN A 19 12.15 -0.84 -3.16
C ASN A 19 11.39 -2.12 -3.47
N LEU A 20 10.97 -2.87 -2.44
CA LEU A 20 10.18 -4.09 -2.63
C LEU A 20 8.84 -3.79 -3.29
N VAL A 21 8.14 -2.75 -2.83
CA VAL A 21 6.85 -2.39 -3.41
C VAL A 21 7.00 -1.93 -4.86
N ASN A 22 7.96 -1.04 -5.13
CA ASN A 22 8.19 -0.55 -6.49
C ASN A 22 8.62 -1.68 -7.43
N ASP A 23 9.49 -2.56 -6.96
CA ASP A 23 9.95 -3.69 -7.77
C ASP A 23 8.79 -4.66 -8.09
N SER A 24 7.92 -4.91 -7.12
CA SER A 24 6.76 -5.78 -7.32
C SER A 24 5.75 -5.21 -8.33
N ARG A 25 5.76 -3.89 -8.54
CA ARG A 25 4.81 -3.18 -9.40
C ARG A 25 5.41 -2.73 -10.73
N LYS A 26 6.67 -3.01 -10.98
CA LYS A 26 7.37 -2.49 -12.18
C LYS A 26 6.75 -2.96 -13.50
N ASP A 27 6.14 -4.14 -13.52
CA ASP A 27 5.49 -4.69 -14.71
C ASP A 27 3.99 -4.34 -14.77
N GLY A 28 3.55 -3.48 -13.84
CA GLY A 28 2.16 -3.08 -13.74
C GLY A 28 1.35 -3.99 -12.83
N VAL A 29 0.26 -3.42 -12.31
CA VAL A 29 -0.74 -4.16 -11.53
C VAL A 29 -2.07 -3.91 -12.23
N PRO A 30 -2.80 -4.96 -12.63
CA PRO A 30 -4.06 -4.78 -13.35
C PRO A 30 -5.02 -3.86 -12.60
N GLY A 31 -5.45 -2.80 -13.29
CA GLY A 31 -6.40 -1.83 -12.74
C GLY A 31 -5.83 -0.80 -11.79
N LEU A 32 -4.56 -0.87 -11.46
CA LEU A 32 -3.89 0.17 -10.66
C LEU A 32 -3.43 1.27 -11.60
N GLU A 33 -4.03 2.45 -11.49
CA GLU A 33 -3.73 3.58 -12.38
C GLU A 33 -2.51 4.36 -11.94
N VAL A 34 -2.46 4.69 -10.66
CA VAL A 34 -1.34 5.44 -10.09
C VAL A 34 -1.25 5.12 -8.61
N TYR A 35 -0.06 5.22 -8.04
CA TYR A 35 0.10 5.11 -6.59
C TYR A 35 1.14 6.11 -6.10
N ASN A 36 1.02 6.48 -4.83
CA ASN A 36 1.93 7.38 -4.16
C ASN A 36 2.40 6.75 -2.86
N ILE A 37 3.67 6.97 -2.52
CA ILE A 37 4.24 6.52 -1.26
C ILE A 37 4.70 7.76 -0.51
N ILE A 38 4.16 7.95 0.70
CA ILE A 38 4.48 9.09 1.55
C ILE A 38 5.26 8.58 2.76
N ASN A 39 6.42 9.18 3.00
CA ASN A 39 7.22 8.88 4.18
C ASN A 39 7.00 9.98 5.23
N SER A 40 6.40 9.63 6.36
CA SER A 40 6.17 10.55 7.46
C SER A 40 7.22 10.32 8.55
N ASN A 41 8.36 11.03 8.42
CA ASN A 41 9.47 11.04 9.40
C ASN A 41 10.04 9.66 9.71
N ASP A 42 10.04 8.74 8.74
CA ASP A 42 10.47 7.34 8.89
C ASP A 42 9.65 6.54 9.91
N GLU A 43 8.60 7.12 10.47
CA GLU A 43 7.73 6.45 11.45
C GLU A 43 6.53 5.77 10.80
N GLU A 44 6.01 6.38 9.73
CA GLU A 44 4.88 5.84 8.98
C GLU A 44 5.17 5.92 7.49
N LEU A 45 4.84 4.86 6.77
CA LEU A 45 4.74 4.90 5.31
C LEU A 45 3.27 4.79 4.95
N ILE A 46 2.82 5.69 4.07
CA ILE A 46 1.44 5.77 3.63
C ILE A 46 1.40 5.50 2.13
N PHE A 47 0.71 4.43 1.74
CA PHE A 47 0.54 4.05 0.34
C PHE A 47 -0.85 4.46 -0.10
N ILE A 48 -0.95 5.30 -1.13
CA ILE A 48 -2.23 5.72 -1.69
C ILE A 48 -2.31 5.17 -3.09
N ASN A 49 -3.32 4.34 -3.34
CA ASN A 49 -3.49 3.64 -4.61
C ASN A 49 -4.80 4.08 -5.27
N PHE A 50 -4.72 4.43 -6.54
CA PHE A 50 -5.89 4.79 -7.35
C PHE A 50 -6.20 3.65 -8.31
N TRP A 51 -7.42 3.12 -8.22
CA TRP A 51 -7.86 1.94 -8.97
C TRP A 51 -8.92 2.32 -9.99
N GLU A 52 -8.89 1.68 -11.15
CA GLU A 52 -9.89 1.92 -12.19
C GLU A 52 -11.27 1.42 -11.78
N SER A 53 -11.33 0.40 -10.90
CA SER A 53 -12.60 -0.19 -10.45
C SER A 53 -12.46 -0.86 -9.09
N ILE A 54 -13.60 -1.08 -8.43
CA ILE A 54 -13.65 -1.85 -7.18
C ILE A 54 -13.22 -3.30 -7.45
N ASP A 55 -13.63 -3.86 -8.59
CA ASP A 55 -13.29 -5.23 -8.94
C ASP A 55 -11.78 -5.44 -9.05
N ALA A 56 -11.06 -4.50 -9.65
CA ALA A 56 -9.60 -4.56 -9.75
C ALA A 56 -8.95 -4.54 -8.36
N PHE A 57 -9.45 -3.69 -7.47
CA PHE A 57 -8.96 -3.64 -6.09
C PHE A 57 -9.20 -4.95 -5.34
N VAL A 58 -10.40 -5.51 -5.45
CA VAL A 58 -10.76 -6.77 -4.79
C VAL A 58 -9.89 -7.91 -5.31
N GLU A 59 -9.65 -7.97 -6.60
CA GLU A 59 -8.75 -8.96 -7.19
C GLU A 59 -7.34 -8.86 -6.62
N TYR A 60 -6.84 -7.63 -6.47
CA TYR A 60 -5.51 -7.40 -5.92
C TYR A 60 -5.39 -7.88 -4.46
N ILE A 61 -6.33 -7.52 -3.60
CA ILE A 61 -6.26 -7.91 -2.18
C ILE A 61 -6.44 -9.40 -1.97
N ASN A 62 -7.07 -10.09 -2.92
CA ASN A 62 -7.23 -11.54 -2.87
C ASN A 62 -6.06 -12.29 -3.51
N SER A 63 -5.12 -11.58 -4.12
CA SER A 63 -3.95 -12.20 -4.73
C SER A 63 -2.93 -12.62 -3.66
N HIS A 64 -2.13 -13.64 -3.98
CA HIS A 64 -1.06 -14.09 -3.08
C HIS A 64 0.16 -13.18 -3.08
N HIS A 65 0.13 -12.10 -3.86
CA HIS A 65 1.26 -11.19 -4.03
C HIS A 65 0.88 -9.74 -3.67
N ASN A 66 -0.08 -9.59 -2.75
CA ASN A 66 -0.44 -8.24 -2.32
C ASN A 66 0.71 -7.61 -1.53
N MET A 67 0.69 -6.28 -1.48
CA MET A 67 1.76 -5.49 -0.91
C MET A 67 2.06 -5.84 0.55
N ILE A 68 1.02 -6.06 1.36
CA ILE A 68 1.21 -6.33 2.80
C ILE A 68 1.95 -7.62 3.04
N GLU A 69 1.60 -8.70 2.33
CA GLU A 69 2.31 -9.97 2.47
C GLU A 69 3.80 -9.83 2.12
N LEU A 70 4.11 -8.95 1.18
CA LEU A 70 5.47 -8.73 0.73
C LEU A 70 6.34 -8.01 1.76
N ILE A 71 5.77 -7.07 2.51
CA ILE A 71 6.53 -6.16 3.37
C ILE A 71 6.29 -6.36 4.87
N GLU A 72 5.35 -7.21 5.28
CA GLU A 72 4.98 -7.33 6.70
C GLU A 72 6.17 -7.65 7.62
N HIS A 73 7.14 -8.41 7.14
CA HIS A 73 8.33 -8.76 7.92
C HIS A 73 9.26 -7.57 8.19
N LEU A 74 9.08 -6.46 7.47
CA LEU A 74 9.83 -5.22 7.64
C LEU A 74 9.05 -4.17 8.43
N CYS A 75 7.87 -4.53 8.92
CA CYS A 75 6.99 -3.60 9.62
C CYS A 75 6.81 -3.99 11.08
N VAL A 76 6.63 -2.97 11.92
CA VAL A 76 6.28 -3.14 13.33
C VAL A 76 4.76 -3.28 13.42
N ARG A 77 4.28 -4.12 14.34
CA ARG A 77 2.84 -4.25 14.56
C ARG A 77 2.24 -2.95 15.06
N ILE A 78 1.09 -2.60 14.50
CA ILE A 78 0.31 -1.44 14.94
C ILE A 78 -0.49 -1.82 16.18
N ASP A 79 -1.02 -3.05 16.20
CA ASP A 79 -1.74 -3.61 17.34
C ASP A 79 -1.41 -5.11 17.47
N GLU A 80 -2.12 -5.84 18.33
CA GLU A 80 -1.82 -7.24 18.60
C GLU A 80 -1.92 -8.16 17.38
N GLU A 81 -2.74 -7.78 16.40
CA GLU A 81 -3.06 -8.65 15.26
C GLU A 81 -2.60 -8.08 13.91
N ASN A 82 -2.35 -6.77 13.82
CA ASN A 82 -2.17 -6.10 12.54
C ASN A 82 -0.83 -5.38 12.42
N VAL A 83 -0.21 -5.49 11.24
CA VAL A 83 0.97 -4.70 10.86
C VAL A 83 0.61 -3.50 10.01
N SER A 84 -0.66 -3.39 9.61
CA SER A 84 -1.12 -2.31 8.74
C SER A 84 -2.49 -1.81 9.15
N LYS A 85 -2.78 -0.58 8.71
CA LYS A 85 -4.11 0.01 8.81
C LYS A 85 -4.53 0.40 7.40
N ALA A 86 -5.73 0.03 7.00
CA ALA A 86 -6.17 0.23 5.63
C ALA A 86 -7.52 0.92 5.56
N TYR A 87 -7.66 1.78 4.56
CA TYR A 87 -8.91 2.45 4.23
C TYR A 87 -9.16 2.30 2.74
N SER A 88 -10.43 2.17 2.35
CA SER A 88 -10.78 2.12 0.94
C SER A 88 -12.18 2.66 0.72
N GLY A 89 -12.43 3.20 -0.46
CA GLY A 89 -13.74 3.72 -0.81
C GLY A 89 -13.74 4.42 -2.15
N PRO A 90 -14.93 4.90 -2.57
CA PRO A 90 -15.03 5.65 -3.80
C PRO A 90 -14.37 7.02 -3.65
N LEU A 91 -13.78 7.48 -4.74
CA LEU A 91 -13.26 8.85 -4.81
C LEU A 91 -14.45 9.79 -5.07
N LEU A 92 -14.78 10.64 -4.10
CA LEU A 92 -15.94 11.53 -4.21
C LEU A 92 -15.65 12.83 -4.95
N TYR A 93 -14.41 13.31 -4.89
CA TYR A 93 -14.04 14.58 -5.49
C TYR A 93 -12.55 14.60 -5.81
N GLN A 94 -12.23 15.15 -6.98
CA GLN A 94 -10.84 15.39 -7.39
C GLN A 94 -10.78 16.76 -8.08
N SER A 95 -9.99 17.67 -7.51
CA SER A 95 -9.75 18.98 -8.13
C SER A 95 -8.65 18.84 -9.20
N ASN A 96 -8.74 19.67 -10.20
CA ASN A 96 -7.72 19.73 -11.26
C ASN A 96 -6.85 20.98 -11.06
#